data_ceb7ed7afb7d50e3d83438bd78dec07b
#
_entry.id   ceb7ed7afb7d50e3d83438bd78dec07b
#
_cell.length_a   1.000
_cell.length_b   1.000
_cell.length_c   1.000
_cell.angle_alpha   90.00
_cell.angle_beta   90.00
_cell.angle_gamma   90.00
#
_symmetry.space_group_name_H-M   'P 1'
#
loop_
_entity.id
_entity.type
_entity.pdbx_description
1 polymer ?
#
loop_
_entity_poly.entity_id
_entity_poly.type
_entity_poly.pdbx_seq_one_letter_code
_entity_poly.pdbx_strand_id
1 'polypeptide(L)'
;KEDKDMGKAEKKVRAKRKPTFVEAIIPIIAMLLILTIGKGVLGYSTEPLLILVACVAAFIAFRVGVTWDEMLDEISQKIAKGMPAILILVTVGAMVGTWMAAGTIPLMIYYGVQIVNPKFLLVTAFLITAVVSVVTGTSWGSVATMGVALMGIASTLGVSLPATAGAVIAGSYFGDKMSPLSDTTNLAPIAAGSKLYEHIGHMFYTTVPATIISLVVYAIAGMNANVSAGANSETVTTMLNQLDVMFN
;
A
#
# COMPACT_ATOMS: atom_id res chain seq x y z
N LYS A 1 42.34 -38.17 35.26
CA LYS A 1 41.64 -37.39 36.29
C LYS A 1 41.35 -36.01 35.71
N GLU A 2 40.15 -35.71 35.59
CA GLU A 2 39.46 -34.50 35.13
C GLU A 2 38.82 -34.64 33.74
N ASP A 3 37.91 -35.60 33.70
CA ASP A 3 36.93 -35.69 32.64
C ASP A 3 35.58 -35.99 33.33
N LYS A 4 35.08 -35.01 34.02
CA LYS A 4 33.75 -35.07 34.64
C LYS A 4 33.21 -33.67 34.76
N ASP A 5 32.01 -33.52 34.27
CA ASP A 5 31.13 -32.39 34.36
C ASP A 5 31.19 -31.33 33.23
N MET A 6 30.81 -31.77 32.06
CA MET A 6 29.95 -30.94 31.26
C MET A 6 28.65 -31.69 30.93
N GLY A 7 27.80 -31.76 31.93
CA GLY A 7 26.40 -32.09 31.74
C GLY A 7 25.76 -31.03 30.91
N LYS A 8 25.86 -31.15 29.58
CA LYS A 8 24.96 -30.49 28.65
C LYS A 8 23.55 -30.94 29.03
N ALA A 9 22.81 -30.07 29.68
CA ALA A 9 21.38 -30.18 29.74
C ALA A 9 20.92 -30.26 28.28
N GLU A 10 20.70 -31.45 27.76
CA GLU A 10 19.96 -31.70 26.53
C GLU A 10 18.61 -31.04 26.74
N LYS A 11 18.48 -29.79 26.23
CA LYS A 11 17.18 -29.14 26.07
C LYS A 11 16.35 -30.14 25.28
N LYS A 12 15.39 -30.79 25.93
CA LYS A 12 14.40 -31.64 25.31
C LYS A 12 13.79 -30.86 24.15
N VAL A 13 14.32 -31.06 22.95
CA VAL A 13 13.78 -30.46 21.72
C VAL A 13 12.39 -31.06 21.57
N ARG A 14 11.35 -30.30 21.84
CA ARG A 14 9.98 -30.73 21.61
C ARG A 14 9.88 -31.12 20.14
N ALA A 15 9.43 -32.36 19.87
CA ALA A 15 9.22 -32.81 18.50
C ALA A 15 8.30 -31.83 17.77
N LYS A 16 8.80 -31.24 16.66
CA LYS A 16 8.02 -30.38 15.79
C LYS A 16 6.79 -31.12 15.31
N ARG A 17 5.63 -30.53 15.48
CA ARG A 17 4.38 -31.01 14.89
C ARG A 17 3.76 -29.96 13.99
N LYS A 18 2.97 -30.37 13.03
CA LYS A 18 2.17 -29.44 12.25
C LYS A 18 1.12 -28.80 13.17
N PRO A 19 0.87 -27.47 13.05
CA PRO A 19 -0.20 -26.81 13.79
C PRO A 19 -1.54 -27.42 13.38
N THR A 20 -2.46 -27.54 14.35
CA THR A 20 -3.85 -27.85 14.06
C THR A 20 -4.51 -26.66 13.36
N PHE A 21 -5.63 -26.88 12.67
CA PHE A 21 -6.37 -25.81 12.03
C PHE A 21 -6.74 -24.68 13.01
N VAL A 22 -7.16 -25.05 14.24
CA VAL A 22 -7.49 -24.08 15.30
C VAL A 22 -6.26 -23.25 15.69
N GLU A 23 -5.09 -23.89 15.89
CA GLU A 23 -3.86 -23.17 16.22
C GLU A 23 -3.39 -22.24 15.10
N ALA A 24 -3.61 -22.61 13.84
CA ALA A 24 -3.24 -21.79 12.69
C ALA A 24 -4.14 -20.55 12.54
N ILE A 25 -5.41 -20.65 12.94
CA ILE A 25 -6.39 -19.55 12.80
C ILE A 25 -6.32 -18.54 13.94
N ILE A 26 -5.82 -18.94 15.13
CA ILE A 26 -5.73 -18.05 16.30
C ILE A 26 -4.97 -16.75 16.02
N PRO A 27 -3.79 -16.74 15.41
CA PRO A 27 -3.08 -15.48 15.11
C PRO A 27 -3.87 -14.57 14.16
N ILE A 28 -4.63 -15.14 13.23
CA ILE A 28 -5.45 -14.38 12.27
C ILE A 28 -6.62 -13.71 13.00
N ILE A 29 -7.33 -14.46 13.83
CA ILE A 29 -8.43 -13.92 14.64
C ILE A 29 -7.90 -12.88 15.64
N ALA A 30 -6.78 -13.16 16.30
CA ALA A 30 -6.14 -12.23 17.21
C ALA A 30 -5.77 -10.92 16.50
N MET A 31 -5.21 -10.99 15.28
CA MET A 31 -4.90 -9.80 14.47
C MET A 31 -6.16 -8.98 14.18
N LEU A 32 -7.23 -9.62 13.73
CA LEU A 32 -8.49 -8.94 13.44
C LEU A 32 -9.07 -8.26 14.69
N LEU A 33 -9.12 -8.95 15.82
CA LEU A 33 -9.65 -8.41 17.07
C LEU A 33 -8.77 -7.28 17.63
N ILE A 34 -7.46 -7.50 17.71
CA ILE A 34 -6.50 -6.52 18.27
C ILE A 34 -6.50 -5.24 17.43
N LEU A 35 -6.50 -5.35 16.09
CA LEU A 35 -6.52 -4.17 15.24
C LEU A 35 -7.88 -3.48 15.23
N THR A 36 -8.99 -4.22 15.19
CA THR A 36 -10.32 -3.63 15.19
C THR A 36 -10.59 -2.91 16.53
N ILE A 37 -10.30 -3.54 17.65
CA ILE A 37 -10.54 -2.94 18.97
C ILE A 37 -9.47 -1.88 19.26
N GLY A 38 -8.20 -2.22 19.09
CA GLY A 38 -7.08 -1.33 19.45
C GLY A 38 -7.04 -0.06 18.62
N LYS A 39 -7.15 -0.16 17.30
CA LYS A 39 -7.16 1.01 16.42
C LYS A 39 -8.56 1.57 16.20
N GLY A 40 -9.55 0.71 15.94
CA GLY A 40 -10.90 1.15 15.57
C GLY A 40 -11.70 1.73 16.73
N VAL A 41 -11.56 1.17 17.94
CA VAL A 41 -12.33 1.60 19.12
C VAL A 41 -11.48 2.47 20.07
N LEU A 42 -10.24 2.05 20.36
CA LEU A 42 -9.39 2.71 21.35
C LEU A 42 -8.46 3.77 20.74
N GLY A 43 -8.33 3.85 19.41
CA GLY A 43 -7.53 4.86 18.73
C GLY A 43 -6.02 4.70 18.86
N TYR A 44 -5.51 3.54 19.29
CA TYR A 44 -4.08 3.29 19.42
C TYR A 44 -3.37 3.26 18.07
N SER A 45 -2.08 3.58 18.04
CA SER A 45 -1.24 3.41 16.85
C SER A 45 -1.09 1.94 16.48
N THR A 46 -0.92 1.68 15.17
CA THR A 46 -0.94 0.30 14.61
C THR A 46 0.31 -0.49 15.01
N GLU A 47 1.46 0.16 15.17
CA GLU A 47 2.76 -0.46 15.37
C GLU A 47 2.81 -1.32 16.65
N PRO A 48 2.45 -0.80 17.85
CA PRO A 48 2.40 -1.62 19.07
C PRO A 48 1.40 -2.78 18.98
N LEU A 49 0.28 -2.57 18.28
CA LEU A 49 -0.74 -3.61 18.10
C LEU A 49 -0.22 -4.77 17.26
N LEU A 50 0.58 -4.49 16.20
CA LEU A 50 1.22 -5.52 15.40
C LEU A 50 2.26 -6.32 16.20
N ILE A 51 3.00 -5.67 17.11
CA ILE A 51 3.91 -6.37 18.02
C ILE A 51 3.14 -7.34 18.91
N LEU A 52 1.98 -6.92 19.45
CA LEU A 52 1.13 -7.78 20.26
C LEU A 52 0.63 -9.00 19.47
N VAL A 53 0.22 -8.79 18.22
CA VAL A 53 -0.16 -9.89 17.30
C VAL A 53 1.01 -10.84 17.07
N ALA A 54 2.22 -10.31 16.85
CA ALA A 54 3.42 -11.11 16.68
C ALA A 54 3.73 -11.96 17.94
N CYS A 55 3.50 -11.42 19.15
CA CYS A 55 3.63 -12.18 20.39
C CYS A 55 2.65 -13.35 20.46
N VAL A 56 1.39 -13.18 20.02
CA VAL A 56 0.41 -14.27 19.95
C VAL A 56 0.88 -15.34 18.96
N ALA A 57 1.36 -14.95 17.78
CA ALA A 57 1.88 -15.88 16.79
C ALA A 57 3.11 -16.64 17.31
N ALA A 58 4.05 -15.97 17.96
CA ALA A 58 5.22 -16.56 18.58
C ALA A 58 4.83 -17.57 19.67
N PHE A 59 3.85 -17.26 20.52
CA PHE A 59 3.34 -18.19 21.53
C PHE A 59 2.82 -19.48 20.90
N ILE A 60 2.05 -19.40 19.82
CA ILE A 60 1.56 -20.57 19.08
C ILE A 60 2.74 -21.35 18.46
N ALA A 61 3.71 -20.65 17.87
CA ALA A 61 4.91 -21.29 17.31
C ALA A 61 5.67 -22.09 18.38
N PHE A 62 5.86 -21.55 19.57
CA PHE A 62 6.46 -22.27 20.71
C PHE A 62 5.66 -23.52 21.11
N ARG A 63 4.32 -23.44 21.11
CA ARG A 63 3.47 -24.60 21.42
C ARG A 63 3.62 -25.73 20.40
N VAL A 64 3.88 -25.40 19.15
CA VAL A 64 4.06 -26.36 18.06
C VAL A 64 5.48 -26.94 18.03
N GLY A 65 6.39 -26.38 18.85
CA GLY A 65 7.76 -26.89 19.00
C GLY A 65 8.80 -26.14 18.16
N VAL A 66 8.46 -24.95 17.63
CA VAL A 66 9.41 -24.06 16.96
C VAL A 66 10.28 -23.39 18.02
N THR A 67 11.60 -23.39 17.81
CA THR A 67 12.56 -22.74 18.71
C THR A 67 12.67 -21.24 18.44
N TRP A 68 13.25 -20.51 19.40
CA TRP A 68 13.48 -19.06 19.22
C TRP A 68 14.41 -18.78 18.04
N ASP A 69 15.47 -19.53 17.91
CA ASP A 69 16.46 -19.35 16.83
C ASP A 69 15.81 -19.57 15.45
N GLU A 70 14.97 -20.59 15.34
CA GLU A 70 14.21 -20.84 14.12
C GLU A 70 13.22 -19.74 13.78
N MET A 71 12.57 -19.14 14.80
CA MET A 71 11.68 -18.00 14.57
C MET A 71 12.47 -16.78 14.09
N LEU A 72 13.65 -16.51 14.66
CA LEU A 72 14.52 -15.42 14.23
C LEU A 72 15.01 -15.63 12.80
N ASP A 73 15.40 -16.84 12.43
CA ASP A 73 15.81 -17.18 11.06
C ASP A 73 14.67 -16.94 10.06
N GLU A 74 13.47 -17.41 10.37
CA GLU A 74 12.29 -17.19 9.51
C GLU A 74 11.94 -15.69 9.39
N ILE A 75 12.00 -14.94 10.49
CA ILE A 75 11.78 -13.49 10.48
C ILE A 75 12.84 -12.81 9.59
N SER A 76 14.11 -13.17 9.74
CA SER A 76 15.20 -12.61 8.95
C SER A 76 15.03 -12.89 7.46
N GLN A 77 14.64 -14.11 7.10
CA GLN A 77 14.35 -14.49 5.72
C GLN A 77 13.14 -13.72 5.15
N LYS A 78 12.09 -13.50 5.95
CA LYS A 78 10.92 -12.72 5.52
C LYS A 78 11.25 -11.24 5.34
N ILE A 79 12.06 -10.67 6.23
CA ILE A 79 12.56 -9.29 6.09
C ILE A 79 13.40 -9.18 4.80
N ALA A 80 14.32 -10.12 4.56
CA ALA A 80 15.15 -10.13 3.35
C ALA A 80 14.30 -10.17 2.07
N LYS A 81 13.20 -10.95 2.05
CA LYS A 81 12.25 -10.99 0.93
C LYS A 81 11.47 -9.68 0.77
N GLY A 82 11.24 -8.94 1.84
CA GLY A 82 10.59 -7.62 1.81
C GLY A 82 11.54 -6.46 1.48
N MET A 83 12.85 -6.68 1.54
CA MET A 83 13.86 -5.63 1.36
C MET A 83 13.74 -4.88 0.01
N PRO A 84 13.48 -5.53 -1.13
CA PRO A 84 13.31 -4.81 -2.39
C PRO A 84 12.18 -3.76 -2.32
N ALA A 85 11.05 -4.07 -1.70
CA ALA A 85 9.94 -3.13 -1.54
C ALA A 85 10.35 -1.93 -0.66
N ILE A 86 11.10 -2.17 0.42
CA ILE A 86 11.62 -1.09 1.29
C ILE A 86 12.58 -0.19 0.51
N LEU A 87 13.49 -0.76 -0.26
CA LEU A 87 14.44 0.00 -1.09
C LEU A 87 13.74 0.83 -2.18
N ILE A 88 12.69 0.28 -2.79
CA ILE A 88 11.84 1.03 -3.73
C ILE A 88 11.21 2.24 -3.02
N LEU A 89 10.64 2.07 -1.84
CA LEU A 89 10.03 3.18 -1.10
C LEU A 89 11.05 4.27 -0.74
N VAL A 90 12.26 3.90 -0.32
CA VAL A 90 13.34 4.85 -0.02
C VAL A 90 13.75 5.61 -1.30
N THR A 91 13.95 4.89 -2.41
CA THR A 91 14.33 5.50 -3.70
C THR A 91 13.25 6.44 -4.22
N VAL A 92 11.98 6.02 -4.15
CA VAL A 92 10.85 6.85 -4.55
C VAL A 92 10.73 8.08 -3.66
N GLY A 93 10.94 7.95 -2.35
CA GLY A 93 10.97 9.09 -1.42
C GLY A 93 12.04 10.12 -1.81
N ALA A 94 13.26 9.66 -2.12
CA ALA A 94 14.33 10.52 -2.61
C ALA A 94 13.95 11.20 -3.95
N MET A 95 13.36 10.45 -4.88
CA MET A 95 12.91 10.99 -6.17
C MET A 95 11.82 12.07 -6.00
N VAL A 96 10.82 11.83 -5.14
CA VAL A 96 9.77 12.82 -4.84
C VAL A 96 10.41 14.08 -4.23
N GLY A 97 11.37 13.93 -3.33
CA GLY A 97 12.11 15.06 -2.76
C GLY A 97 12.84 15.89 -3.83
N THR A 98 13.50 15.23 -4.79
CA THR A 98 14.16 15.93 -5.91
C THR A 98 13.16 16.60 -6.84
N TRP A 99 12.01 16.00 -7.11
CA TRP A 99 10.95 16.59 -7.93
C TRP A 99 10.27 17.79 -7.25
N MET A 100 10.15 17.76 -5.92
CA MET A 100 9.70 18.93 -5.17
C MET A 100 10.71 20.08 -5.27
N ALA A 101 12.00 19.78 -5.04
CA ALA A 101 13.06 20.79 -5.08
C ALA A 101 13.29 21.36 -6.51
N ALA A 102 13.11 20.54 -7.53
CA ALA A 102 13.22 20.96 -8.94
C ALA A 102 11.97 21.70 -9.46
N GLY A 103 10.91 21.84 -8.66
CA GLY A 103 9.67 22.45 -9.09
C GLY A 103 8.76 21.59 -9.97
N THR A 104 9.15 20.34 -10.26
CA THR A 104 8.37 19.45 -11.13
C THR A 104 6.96 19.19 -10.58
N ILE A 105 6.84 18.84 -9.28
CA ILE A 105 5.54 18.61 -8.64
C ILE A 105 4.71 19.90 -8.58
N PRO A 106 5.24 21.07 -8.13
CA PRO A 106 4.55 22.35 -8.23
C PRO A 106 4.03 22.67 -9.63
N LEU A 107 4.85 22.43 -10.67
CA LEU A 107 4.44 22.63 -12.05
C LEU A 107 3.31 21.71 -12.50
N MET A 108 3.35 20.43 -12.09
CA MET A 108 2.26 19.48 -12.34
C MET A 108 0.96 19.92 -11.64
N ILE A 109 1.05 20.48 -10.44
CA ILE A 109 -0.11 21.03 -9.72
C ILE A 109 -0.64 22.26 -10.47
N TYR A 110 0.22 23.17 -10.89
CA TYR A 110 -0.14 24.36 -11.64
C TYR A 110 -0.98 24.06 -12.88
N TYR A 111 -0.48 23.20 -13.76
CA TYR A 111 -1.21 22.79 -14.95
C TYR A 111 -2.40 21.88 -14.63
N GLY A 112 -2.28 21.01 -13.65
CA GLY A 112 -3.34 20.11 -13.24
C GLY A 112 -4.59 20.84 -12.75
N VAL A 113 -4.43 21.90 -11.97
CA VAL A 113 -5.54 22.75 -11.48
C VAL A 113 -6.26 23.46 -12.62
N GLN A 114 -5.55 23.81 -13.70
CA GLN A 114 -6.15 24.48 -14.87
C GLN A 114 -6.92 23.52 -15.79
N ILE A 115 -6.47 22.26 -15.87
CA ILE A 115 -7.00 21.28 -16.82
C ILE A 115 -8.08 20.41 -16.17
N VAL A 116 -7.91 20.06 -14.90
CA VAL A 116 -8.76 19.07 -14.23
C VAL A 116 -10.00 19.71 -13.65
N ASN A 117 -11.17 19.25 -14.08
CA ASN A 117 -12.43 19.67 -13.47
C ASN A 117 -12.57 19.01 -12.08
N PRO A 118 -12.80 19.79 -10.98
CA PRO A 118 -12.91 19.26 -9.62
C PRO A 118 -13.94 18.14 -9.46
N LYS A 119 -15.06 18.19 -10.20
CA LYS A 119 -16.11 17.18 -10.15
C LYS A 119 -15.66 15.80 -10.67
N PHE A 120 -14.68 15.79 -11.57
CA PHE A 120 -14.15 14.55 -12.16
C PHE A 120 -12.76 14.19 -11.64
N LEU A 121 -12.23 14.96 -10.68
CA LEU A 121 -10.88 14.72 -10.16
C LEU A 121 -10.67 13.29 -9.65
N LEU A 122 -11.66 12.71 -8.93
CA LEU A 122 -11.54 11.36 -8.39
C LEU A 122 -11.44 10.31 -9.50
N VAL A 123 -12.25 10.44 -10.55
CA VAL A 123 -12.19 9.56 -11.73
C VAL A 123 -10.87 9.75 -12.48
N THR A 124 -10.46 11.00 -12.68
CA THR A 124 -9.19 11.34 -13.34
C THR A 124 -8.00 10.79 -12.55
N ALA A 125 -8.00 10.92 -11.22
CA ALA A 125 -6.95 10.40 -10.34
C ALA A 125 -6.84 8.87 -10.44
N PHE A 126 -7.99 8.17 -10.42
CA PHE A 126 -8.02 6.73 -10.64
C PHE A 126 -7.42 6.35 -11.99
N LEU A 127 -7.87 6.97 -13.08
CA LEU A 127 -7.44 6.62 -14.43
C LEU A 127 -5.97 6.90 -14.68
N ILE A 128 -5.46 8.06 -14.24
CA ILE A 128 -4.04 8.42 -14.40
C ILE A 128 -3.16 7.42 -13.67
N THR A 129 -3.48 7.15 -12.40
CA THR A 129 -2.67 6.21 -11.61
C THR A 129 -2.80 4.77 -12.11
N ALA A 130 -3.95 4.38 -12.65
CA ALA A 130 -4.13 3.09 -13.29
C ALA A 130 -3.23 2.93 -14.51
N VAL A 131 -3.23 3.90 -15.42
CA VAL A 131 -2.40 3.87 -16.63
C VAL A 131 -0.91 3.85 -16.27
N VAL A 132 -0.47 4.73 -15.38
CA VAL A 132 0.93 4.77 -14.93
C VAL A 132 1.34 3.45 -14.30
N SER A 133 0.48 2.86 -13.47
CA SER A 133 0.75 1.60 -12.80
C SER A 133 0.80 0.41 -13.77
N VAL A 134 -0.06 0.37 -14.80
CA VAL A 134 0.03 -0.65 -15.87
C VAL A 134 1.38 -0.57 -16.59
N VAL A 135 1.81 0.64 -16.92
CA VAL A 135 3.06 0.86 -17.67
C VAL A 135 4.30 0.57 -16.82
N THR A 136 4.29 0.97 -15.56
CA THR A 136 5.44 0.80 -14.66
C THR A 136 5.49 -0.56 -13.96
N GLY A 137 4.36 -1.26 -13.86
CA GLY A 137 4.26 -2.54 -13.15
C GLY A 137 4.36 -2.41 -11.63
N THR A 138 4.08 -1.23 -11.05
CA THR A 138 4.18 -1.01 -9.62
C THR A 138 3.08 -0.09 -9.08
N SER A 139 2.33 -0.57 -8.09
CA SER A 139 1.35 0.25 -7.38
C SER A 139 2.02 1.30 -6.50
N TRP A 140 3.05 0.93 -5.76
CA TRP A 140 3.76 1.84 -4.85
C TRP A 140 4.42 3.00 -5.57
N GLY A 141 5.11 2.73 -6.69
CA GLY A 141 5.74 3.77 -7.51
C GLY A 141 4.71 4.77 -8.06
N SER A 142 3.56 4.28 -8.53
CA SER A 142 2.49 5.11 -9.08
C SER A 142 1.81 5.97 -8.01
N VAL A 143 1.54 5.42 -6.82
CA VAL A 143 1.01 6.18 -5.68
C VAL A 143 1.98 7.28 -5.25
N ALA A 144 3.26 6.95 -5.13
CA ALA A 144 4.26 7.88 -4.60
C ALA A 144 4.65 8.99 -5.61
N THR A 145 4.47 8.77 -6.91
CA THR A 145 4.77 9.78 -7.95
C THR A 145 3.53 10.57 -8.34
N MET A 146 2.65 9.99 -9.14
CA MET A 146 1.43 10.66 -9.59
C MET A 146 0.46 10.97 -8.46
N GLY A 147 0.42 10.10 -7.43
CA GLY A 147 -0.44 10.34 -6.28
C GLY A 147 -0.11 11.61 -5.53
N VAL A 148 1.17 11.94 -5.34
CA VAL A 148 1.57 13.19 -4.65
C VAL A 148 1.10 14.42 -5.42
N ALA A 149 1.28 14.45 -6.75
CA ALA A 149 0.79 15.56 -7.58
C ALA A 149 -0.74 15.67 -7.55
N LEU A 150 -1.45 14.55 -7.67
CA LEU A 150 -2.91 14.51 -7.62
C LEU A 150 -3.47 14.92 -6.26
N MET A 151 -2.81 14.57 -5.18
CA MET A 151 -3.15 15.04 -3.83
C MET A 151 -2.95 16.56 -3.68
N GLY A 152 -1.88 17.11 -4.28
CA GLY A 152 -1.66 18.54 -4.34
C GLY A 152 -2.77 19.27 -5.12
N ILE A 153 -3.16 18.73 -6.29
CA ILE A 153 -4.28 19.25 -7.09
C ILE A 153 -5.59 19.20 -6.28
N ALA A 154 -5.87 18.08 -5.61
CA ALA A 154 -7.07 17.91 -4.78
C ALA A 154 -7.11 18.91 -3.62
N SER A 155 -5.99 19.13 -2.95
CA SER A 155 -5.86 20.11 -1.87
C SER A 155 -6.16 21.52 -2.37
N THR A 156 -5.61 21.90 -3.52
CA THR A 156 -5.81 23.22 -4.13
C THR A 156 -7.25 23.43 -4.59
N LEU A 157 -7.87 22.41 -5.18
CA LEU A 157 -9.26 22.48 -5.66
C LEU A 157 -10.31 22.25 -4.55
N GLY A 158 -9.91 22.01 -3.31
CA GLY A 158 -10.81 21.76 -2.19
C GLY A 158 -11.58 20.44 -2.29
N VAL A 159 -11.05 19.45 -3.03
CA VAL A 159 -11.63 18.12 -3.14
C VAL A 159 -11.19 17.25 -1.95
N SER A 160 -12.06 16.37 -1.48
CA SER A 160 -11.80 15.48 -0.34
C SER A 160 -10.49 14.70 -0.50
N LEU A 161 -9.49 15.00 0.34
CA LEU A 161 -8.20 14.30 0.32
C LEU A 161 -8.32 12.80 0.59
N PRO A 162 -9.12 12.33 1.57
CA PRO A 162 -9.31 10.90 1.76
C PRO A 162 -9.93 10.19 0.54
N ALA A 163 -10.90 10.81 -0.14
CA ALA A 163 -11.51 10.25 -1.34
C ALA A 163 -10.50 10.22 -2.51
N THR A 164 -9.70 11.27 -2.67
CA THR A 164 -8.64 11.32 -3.69
C THR A 164 -7.56 10.28 -3.42
N ALA A 165 -7.11 10.13 -2.18
CA ALA A 165 -6.18 9.08 -1.80
C ALA A 165 -6.74 7.69 -2.12
N GLY A 166 -8.02 7.44 -1.81
CA GLY A 166 -8.70 6.20 -2.17
C GLY A 166 -8.71 5.94 -3.67
N ALA A 167 -9.01 6.95 -4.49
CA ALA A 167 -9.01 6.85 -5.94
C ALA A 167 -7.61 6.57 -6.52
N VAL A 168 -6.59 7.27 -6.03
CA VAL A 168 -5.17 7.08 -6.38
C VAL A 168 -4.73 5.65 -6.07
N ILE A 169 -4.99 5.17 -4.86
CA ILE A 169 -4.62 3.82 -4.42
C ILE A 169 -5.36 2.77 -5.27
N ALA A 170 -6.67 2.91 -5.43
CA ALA A 170 -7.47 1.94 -6.17
C ALA A 170 -7.04 1.86 -7.65
N GLY A 171 -6.76 2.99 -8.30
CA GLY A 171 -6.24 3.03 -9.66
C GLY A 171 -4.86 2.37 -9.77
N SER A 172 -3.96 2.67 -8.84
CA SER A 172 -2.62 2.09 -8.81
C SER A 172 -2.66 0.57 -8.62
N TYR A 173 -3.51 0.06 -7.75
CA TYR A 173 -3.69 -1.39 -7.57
C TYR A 173 -4.34 -2.07 -8.78
N PHE A 174 -5.29 -1.41 -9.42
CA PHE A 174 -5.86 -1.91 -10.68
C PHE A 174 -4.77 -2.07 -11.73
N GLY A 175 -3.97 -1.03 -11.94
CA GLY A 175 -2.91 -1.04 -12.93
C GLY A 175 -1.85 -2.10 -12.65
N ASP A 176 -1.42 -2.21 -11.40
CA ASP A 176 -0.45 -3.21 -10.95
C ASP A 176 -0.93 -4.64 -11.25
N LYS A 177 -2.18 -4.96 -10.90
CA LYS A 177 -2.78 -6.27 -11.18
C LYS A 177 -2.91 -6.60 -12.66
N MET A 178 -3.15 -5.60 -13.51
CA MET A 178 -3.30 -5.79 -14.96
C MET A 178 -1.98 -5.73 -15.71
N SER A 179 -0.89 -5.32 -15.06
CA SER A 179 0.41 -5.18 -15.68
C SER A 179 1.14 -6.52 -15.80
N PRO A 180 1.61 -6.90 -16.99
CA PRO A 180 2.51 -8.03 -17.15
C PRO A 180 3.92 -7.77 -16.59
N LEU A 181 4.25 -6.51 -16.26
CA LEU A 181 5.53 -6.09 -15.69
C LEU A 181 5.53 -6.17 -14.14
N SER A 182 4.35 -6.34 -13.52
CA SER A 182 4.23 -6.43 -12.07
C SER A 182 4.79 -7.74 -11.53
N ASP A 183 5.56 -7.65 -10.46
CA ASP A 183 6.12 -8.80 -9.75
C ASP A 183 5.00 -9.65 -9.11
N THR A 184 3.98 -9.01 -8.53
CA THR A 184 2.84 -9.71 -7.92
C THR A 184 2.04 -10.49 -8.95
N THR A 185 1.80 -9.91 -10.12
CA THR A 185 1.09 -10.54 -11.24
C THR A 185 1.89 -11.71 -11.84
N ASN A 186 3.21 -11.64 -11.83
CA ASN A 186 4.08 -12.71 -12.30
C ASN A 186 4.23 -13.86 -11.29
N LEU A 187 4.33 -13.55 -10.00
CA LEU A 187 4.53 -14.57 -8.95
C LEU A 187 3.31 -15.47 -8.75
N ALA A 188 2.10 -14.94 -8.87
CA ALA A 188 0.88 -15.70 -8.65
C ALA A 188 0.72 -16.90 -9.60
N PRO A 189 0.82 -16.73 -10.94
CA PRO A 189 0.73 -17.86 -11.87
C PRO A 189 1.89 -18.84 -11.75
N ILE A 190 3.11 -18.37 -11.43
CA ILE A 190 4.26 -19.29 -11.18
C ILE A 190 3.95 -20.19 -9.99
N ALA A 191 3.42 -19.64 -8.90
CA ALA A 191 3.06 -20.41 -7.72
C ALA A 191 1.90 -21.39 -7.98
N ALA A 192 0.96 -21.01 -8.87
CA ALA A 192 -0.20 -21.82 -9.25
C ALA A 192 0.07 -22.82 -10.40
N GLY A 193 1.24 -22.76 -11.06
CA GLY A 193 1.56 -23.57 -12.23
C GLY A 193 0.74 -23.19 -13.48
N SER A 194 0.31 -21.93 -13.59
CA SER A 194 -0.45 -21.39 -14.72
C SER A 194 0.39 -20.40 -15.55
N LYS A 195 -0.11 -20.03 -16.75
CA LYS A 195 0.58 -19.07 -17.59
C LYS A 195 0.17 -17.63 -17.25
N LEU A 196 1.13 -16.69 -17.37
CA LEU A 196 0.92 -15.27 -17.01
C LEU A 196 -0.30 -14.65 -17.74
N TYR A 197 -0.38 -14.78 -19.05
CA TYR A 197 -1.47 -14.16 -19.81
C TYR A 197 -2.82 -14.83 -19.60
N GLU A 198 -2.85 -16.12 -19.29
CA GLU A 198 -4.08 -16.81 -18.88
C GLU A 198 -4.55 -16.28 -17.52
N HIS A 199 -3.62 -16.08 -16.60
CA HIS A 199 -3.90 -15.46 -15.29
C HIS A 199 -4.45 -14.04 -15.43
N ILE A 200 -3.79 -13.17 -16.21
CA ILE A 200 -4.26 -11.79 -16.46
C ILE A 200 -5.64 -11.83 -17.10
N GLY A 201 -5.87 -12.69 -18.11
CA GLY A 201 -7.16 -12.86 -18.77
C GLY A 201 -8.28 -13.25 -17.79
N HIS A 202 -8.00 -14.14 -16.84
CA HIS A 202 -8.95 -14.49 -15.78
C HIS A 202 -9.21 -13.34 -14.81
N MET A 203 -8.19 -12.54 -14.46
CA MET A 203 -8.38 -11.38 -13.61
C MET A 203 -9.32 -10.32 -14.22
N PHE A 204 -9.42 -10.23 -15.54
CA PHE A 204 -10.37 -9.32 -16.20
C PHE A 204 -11.81 -9.53 -15.72
N TYR A 205 -12.23 -10.78 -15.51
CA TYR A 205 -13.60 -11.09 -15.08
C TYR A 205 -13.93 -10.59 -13.68
N THR A 206 -12.96 -10.42 -12.82
CA THR A 206 -13.17 -9.93 -11.45
C THR A 206 -12.80 -8.45 -11.32
N THR A 207 -11.69 -8.05 -11.93
CA THR A 207 -11.11 -6.73 -11.73
C THR A 207 -11.85 -5.65 -12.54
N VAL A 208 -12.26 -5.94 -13.78
CA VAL A 208 -12.98 -4.96 -14.61
C VAL A 208 -14.35 -4.59 -14.04
N PRO A 209 -15.21 -5.53 -13.62
CA PRO A 209 -16.47 -5.17 -12.96
C PRO A 209 -16.26 -4.35 -11.69
N ALA A 210 -15.29 -4.71 -10.86
CA ALA A 210 -14.95 -3.96 -9.65
C ALA A 210 -14.49 -2.53 -9.98
N THR A 211 -13.70 -2.38 -11.04
CA THR A 211 -13.23 -1.08 -11.54
C THR A 211 -14.39 -0.21 -12.03
N ILE A 212 -15.31 -0.77 -12.79
CA ILE A 212 -16.49 -0.04 -13.27
C ILE A 212 -17.32 0.47 -12.08
N ILE A 213 -17.58 -0.39 -11.11
CA ILE A 213 -18.29 0.00 -9.88
C ILE A 213 -17.54 1.11 -9.14
N SER A 214 -16.24 0.98 -8.99
CA SER A 214 -15.40 1.99 -8.32
C SER A 214 -15.44 3.33 -9.07
N LEU A 215 -15.34 3.33 -10.40
CA LEU A 215 -15.43 4.55 -11.21
C LEU A 215 -16.79 5.22 -11.08
N VAL A 216 -17.88 4.44 -11.05
CA VAL A 216 -19.24 4.98 -10.81
C VAL A 216 -19.32 5.63 -9.42
N VAL A 217 -18.80 4.95 -8.39
CA VAL A 217 -18.78 5.50 -7.01
C VAL A 217 -17.97 6.79 -6.97
N TYR A 218 -16.78 6.83 -7.57
CA TYR A 218 -15.96 8.04 -7.63
C TYR A 218 -16.58 9.16 -8.45
N ALA A 219 -17.29 8.84 -9.55
CA ALA A 219 -18.03 9.83 -10.32
C ALA A 219 -19.17 10.45 -9.49
N ILE A 220 -19.97 9.62 -8.81
CA ILE A 220 -21.06 10.10 -7.94
C ILE A 220 -20.49 10.92 -6.77
N ALA A 221 -19.43 10.44 -6.11
CA ALA A 221 -18.79 11.13 -5.01
C ALA A 221 -18.21 12.48 -5.46
N GLY A 222 -17.58 12.55 -6.62
CA GLY A 222 -17.04 13.78 -7.19
C GLY A 222 -18.11 14.79 -7.58
N MET A 223 -19.22 14.33 -8.18
CA MET A 223 -20.35 15.21 -8.53
C MET A 223 -21.09 15.76 -7.32
N ASN A 224 -21.17 14.98 -6.23
CA ASN A 224 -21.81 15.38 -4.98
C ASN A 224 -20.88 16.10 -4.02
N ALA A 225 -19.58 16.18 -4.34
CA ALA A 225 -18.64 16.93 -3.53
C ALA A 225 -18.99 18.42 -3.56
N ASN A 226 -19.28 19.00 -2.40
CA ASN A 226 -19.39 20.44 -2.25
C ASN A 226 -18.00 21.06 -2.41
N VAL A 227 -17.60 21.28 -3.65
CA VAL A 227 -16.33 21.91 -4.05
C VAL A 227 -16.23 23.39 -3.59
N SER A 228 -17.34 23.93 -3.10
CA SER A 228 -17.50 25.36 -2.79
C SER A 228 -16.86 25.83 -1.48
N ALA A 229 -16.42 24.95 -0.59
CA ALA A 229 -15.92 25.37 0.72
C ALA A 229 -14.38 25.52 0.83
N GLY A 230 -13.62 25.01 -0.12
CA GLY A 230 -12.14 25.03 -0.07
C GLY A 230 -11.46 25.74 -1.23
N ALA A 231 -12.10 25.78 -2.39
CA ALA A 231 -11.62 26.52 -3.55
C ALA A 231 -12.20 27.95 -3.52
N ASN A 232 -11.87 28.73 -2.50
CA ASN A 232 -11.96 30.18 -2.68
C ASN A 232 -11.12 30.49 -3.92
N SER A 233 -11.75 31.04 -4.94
CA SER A 233 -11.06 31.48 -6.16
C SER A 233 -9.83 32.34 -5.86
N GLU A 234 -9.82 32.99 -4.72
CA GLU A 234 -8.74 33.79 -4.18
C GLU A 234 -7.53 32.94 -3.72
N THR A 235 -7.73 31.81 -3.06
CA THR A 235 -6.64 30.91 -2.65
C THR A 235 -5.99 30.21 -3.86
N VAL A 236 -6.82 29.76 -4.81
CA VAL A 236 -6.34 29.16 -6.07
C VAL A 236 -5.60 30.22 -6.89
N THR A 237 -6.15 31.43 -7.02
CA THR A 237 -5.53 32.52 -7.76
C THR A 237 -4.21 32.98 -7.09
N THR A 238 -4.16 33.06 -5.78
CA THR A 238 -2.93 33.39 -5.03
C THR A 238 -1.86 32.33 -5.22
N MET A 239 -2.22 31.04 -5.14
CA MET A 239 -1.29 29.93 -5.41
C MET A 239 -0.81 29.93 -6.85
N LEU A 240 -1.71 30.12 -7.82
CA LEU A 240 -1.34 30.20 -9.22
C LEU A 240 -0.39 31.39 -9.49
N ASN A 241 -0.65 32.55 -8.91
CA ASN A 241 0.22 33.73 -9.02
C ASN A 241 1.60 33.49 -8.38
N GLN A 242 1.66 32.80 -7.22
CA GLN A 242 2.93 32.45 -6.59
C GLN A 242 3.73 31.45 -7.43
N LEU A 243 3.07 30.47 -8.05
CA LEU A 243 3.71 29.51 -8.94
C LEU A 243 4.13 30.15 -10.25
N ASP A 244 3.35 31.07 -10.79
CA ASP A 244 3.68 31.82 -12.00
C ASP A 244 4.95 32.67 -11.79
N VAL A 245 5.08 33.34 -10.64
CA VAL A 245 6.29 34.10 -10.27
C VAL A 245 7.51 33.19 -10.08
N MET A 246 7.33 31.93 -9.69
CA MET A 246 8.44 30.98 -9.51
C MET A 246 8.90 30.33 -10.83
N PHE A 247 8.03 30.27 -11.85
CA PHE A 247 8.30 29.55 -13.09
C PHE A 247 8.39 30.44 -14.34
N ASN A 248 8.09 31.73 -14.26
CA ASN A 248 8.34 32.79 -15.26
C ASN A 248 9.43 33.72 -14.78
#